data_2358e91b6f7f14aaf6a9068bea30d037
#
_entry.id   2358e91b6f7f14aaf6a9068bea30d037
#
_cell.length_a   1.000
_cell.length_b   1.000
_cell.length_c   1.000
_cell.angle_alpha   90.00
_cell.angle_beta   90.00
_cell.angle_gamma   90.00
#
_symmetry.space_group_name_H-M   'P 1'
#
loop_
_entity.id
_entity.type
_entity.pdbx_description
1 polymer ?
#
loop_
_entity_poly.entity_id
_entity_poly.type
_entity_poly.pdbx_seq_one_letter_code
_entity_poly.pdbx_strand_id
1 'polypeptide(L)'
;MKIFSGYVREQKRYTKNELKHIFSFDEAGVEKFIKSLKAYGVLKSVKNSNAQLEMSDLVDEDIEITDETAVSGDCLYVFTYVGVITSGSRVIKVYPKYLLSPKEAPVKEMKQIITVLERYSNSEEQIINIFNGDGDNRSFNILAVILFLLKDYHEYGIYTNNEDIVEVNGEGEILWGKTIDESFAIIEDNRPYYMKMYTAKTVEDDMDYFKRLHECVITECSRQLRDAQLDTLFDIDTVELSEESLSDFGDKDYILERLHKELNIQFNTRRQILLKTIYTYISQDKRMLEENDGISMFGTTAYHAVWEKVCAAVFDNKLNTTLGQLKMSVPVSYTHLRAHETRSNL
;
A
#
# COMPACT_ATOMS: atom_id res chain seq x y z
N MET A 1 22.50 -6.75 4.50
CA MET A 1 22.61 -5.99 3.23
C MET A 1 22.60 -4.50 3.55
N LYS A 2 23.40 -3.65 2.89
CA LYS A 2 23.42 -2.21 3.19
C LYS A 2 22.33 -1.53 2.37
N ILE A 3 21.35 -0.93 3.05
CA ILE A 3 20.25 -0.22 2.41
C ILE A 3 20.64 1.25 2.22
N PHE A 4 20.40 1.77 1.03
CA PHE A 4 20.60 3.16 0.69
C PHE A 4 19.25 3.87 0.63
N SER A 5 19.04 4.82 1.51
CA SER A 5 17.79 5.60 1.57
C SER A 5 18.11 7.08 1.27
N GLY A 6 17.35 7.68 0.37
CA GLY A 6 17.52 9.07 -0.01
C GLY A 6 16.19 9.80 -0.17
N TYR A 7 16.25 11.13 0.03
CA TYR A 7 15.15 12.04 -0.19
C TYR A 7 15.38 12.85 -1.47
N VAL A 8 14.38 12.90 -2.32
CA VAL A 8 14.36 13.71 -3.53
C VAL A 8 13.06 14.52 -3.60
N ARG A 9 13.11 15.67 -4.25
CA ARG A 9 11.96 16.56 -4.40
C ARG A 9 11.31 16.34 -5.75
N GLU A 10 9.99 16.30 -5.77
CA GLU A 10 9.17 16.34 -6.98
C GLU A 10 9.49 17.59 -7.79
N GLN A 11 9.57 17.49 -9.12
CA GLN A 11 9.85 18.56 -10.08
C GLN A 11 11.19 19.30 -9.89
N LYS A 12 12.06 18.85 -8.99
CA LYS A 12 13.43 19.34 -8.94
C LYS A 12 14.26 18.65 -10.02
N ARG A 13 15.14 19.41 -10.66
CA ARG A 13 16.06 18.93 -11.67
C ARG A 13 17.28 18.29 -11.01
N TYR A 14 17.57 17.06 -11.40
CA TYR A 14 18.73 16.30 -10.92
C TYR A 14 19.63 15.92 -12.08
N THR A 15 20.93 16.04 -11.90
CA THR A 15 21.92 15.48 -12.81
C THR A 15 22.11 13.98 -12.55
N LYS A 16 22.64 13.25 -13.53
CA LYS A 16 23.03 11.85 -13.35
C LYS A 16 24.00 11.66 -12.18
N ASN A 17 24.94 12.60 -12.02
CA ASN A 17 25.94 12.56 -10.96
C ASN A 17 25.32 12.77 -9.57
N GLU A 18 24.35 13.67 -9.43
CA GLU A 18 23.62 13.86 -8.16
C GLU A 18 22.85 12.60 -7.78
N LEU A 19 22.12 11.96 -8.72
CA LEU A 19 21.41 10.72 -8.46
C LEU A 19 22.37 9.58 -8.08
N LYS A 20 23.52 9.49 -8.77
CA LYS A 20 24.59 8.55 -8.42
C LYS A 20 25.06 8.74 -6.99
N HIS A 21 25.24 9.99 -6.56
CA HIS A 21 25.71 10.34 -5.21
C HIS A 21 24.65 10.04 -4.14
N ILE A 22 23.40 10.48 -4.36
CA ILE A 22 22.29 10.32 -3.40
C ILE A 22 22.06 8.84 -3.09
N PHE A 23 22.10 7.99 -4.12
CA PHE A 23 21.73 6.56 -3.99
C PHE A 23 22.94 5.62 -4.05
N SER A 24 24.16 6.14 -4.04
CA SER A 24 25.41 5.38 -4.04
C SER A 24 25.47 4.31 -5.14
N PHE A 25 25.19 4.72 -6.39
CA PHE A 25 25.32 3.88 -7.56
C PHE A 25 26.73 3.88 -8.16
N ASP A 26 27.09 2.83 -8.87
CA ASP A 26 28.10 2.85 -9.91
C ASP A 26 27.54 3.42 -11.24
N GLU A 27 28.37 3.56 -12.27
CA GLU A 27 27.97 4.15 -13.55
C GLU A 27 26.89 3.32 -14.28
N ALA A 28 27.06 2.02 -14.31
CA ALA A 28 26.14 1.11 -14.96
C ALA A 28 24.81 0.98 -14.20
N GLY A 29 24.88 0.95 -12.87
CA GLY A 29 23.71 0.88 -12.00
C GLY A 29 22.81 2.08 -12.09
N VAL A 30 23.40 3.30 -12.18
CA VAL A 30 22.58 4.51 -12.31
C VAL A 30 21.83 4.56 -13.65
N GLU A 31 22.42 4.06 -14.73
CA GLU A 31 21.76 4.04 -16.04
C GLU A 31 20.60 3.05 -16.06
N LYS A 32 20.79 1.85 -15.52
CA LYS A 32 19.74 0.85 -15.38
C LYS A 32 18.59 1.38 -14.52
N PHE A 33 18.93 2.01 -13.40
CA PHE A 33 17.96 2.63 -12.49
C PHE A 33 17.14 3.74 -13.17
N ILE A 34 17.79 4.69 -13.86
CA ILE A 34 17.13 5.76 -14.62
C ILE A 34 16.21 5.17 -15.68
N LYS A 35 16.67 4.15 -16.42
CA LYS A 35 15.87 3.49 -17.44
C LYS A 35 14.63 2.82 -16.85
N SER A 36 14.77 2.15 -15.72
CA SER A 36 13.65 1.53 -15.01
C SER A 36 12.63 2.57 -14.52
N LEU A 37 13.07 3.63 -13.84
CA LEU A 37 12.16 4.69 -13.37
C LEU A 37 11.43 5.41 -14.51
N LYS A 38 12.08 5.58 -15.67
CA LYS A 38 11.43 6.11 -16.87
C LYS A 38 10.35 5.18 -17.41
N ALA A 39 10.62 3.88 -17.44
CA ALA A 39 9.64 2.89 -17.90
C ALA A 39 8.37 2.90 -17.04
N TYR A 40 8.48 3.24 -15.75
CA TYR A 40 7.34 3.40 -14.84
C TYR A 40 6.72 4.81 -14.84
N GLY A 41 7.20 5.72 -15.70
CA GLY A 41 6.68 7.09 -15.77
C GLY A 41 6.94 7.95 -14.54
N VAL A 42 7.83 7.52 -13.65
CA VAL A 42 8.17 8.20 -12.38
C VAL A 42 9.23 9.26 -12.58
N LEU A 43 10.12 9.03 -13.54
CA LEU A 43 11.24 9.91 -13.87
C LEU A 43 11.13 10.34 -15.33
N LYS A 44 11.32 11.61 -15.60
CA LYS A 44 11.32 12.16 -16.94
C LYS A 44 12.64 12.90 -17.22
N SER A 45 13.06 12.96 -18.48
CA SER A 45 14.23 13.72 -18.90
C SER A 45 13.82 15.11 -19.35
N VAL A 46 14.62 16.11 -19.00
CA VAL A 46 14.43 17.51 -19.40
C VAL A 46 15.72 17.98 -20.10
N LYS A 47 15.60 18.67 -21.23
CA LYS A 47 16.75 19.28 -21.91
C LYS A 47 17.30 20.43 -21.09
N ASN A 48 18.63 20.52 -20.96
CA ASN A 48 19.31 21.57 -20.21
C ASN A 48 19.36 22.91 -21.00
N SER A 49 18.21 23.38 -21.49
CA SER A 49 18.17 24.63 -22.27
C SER A 49 18.14 25.92 -21.44
N ASN A 50 18.00 25.84 -20.10
CA ASN A 50 17.86 27.00 -19.25
C ASN A 50 18.58 26.81 -17.89
N ALA A 51 19.89 26.93 -17.86
CA ALA A 51 20.67 26.90 -16.62
C ALA A 51 20.43 28.14 -15.71
N GLN A 52 19.63 29.11 -16.13
CA GLN A 52 19.43 30.38 -15.40
C GLN A 52 18.13 30.48 -14.61
N LEU A 53 17.33 29.41 -14.53
CA LEU A 53 15.99 29.46 -13.93
C LEU A 53 15.90 28.86 -12.51
N GLU A 54 16.92 29.08 -11.68
CA GLU A 54 16.81 28.69 -10.25
C GLU A 54 15.82 29.55 -9.44
N MET A 55 15.35 30.68 -9.98
CA MET A 55 14.39 31.56 -9.30
C MET A 55 12.95 31.47 -9.85
N SER A 56 12.74 30.89 -11.01
CA SER A 56 11.39 30.71 -11.60
C SER A 56 10.69 29.43 -11.16
N ASP A 57 11.32 28.60 -10.34
CA ASP A 57 10.70 27.39 -9.76
C ASP A 57 9.48 27.67 -8.87
N LEU A 58 9.13 28.94 -8.66
CA LEU A 58 7.98 29.40 -7.89
C LEU A 58 6.78 29.83 -8.76
N VAL A 59 6.91 29.84 -10.07
CA VAL A 59 5.83 30.23 -10.99
C VAL A 59 5.53 29.05 -11.91
N ASP A 60 4.28 28.68 -12.00
CA ASP A 60 3.65 27.63 -12.80
C ASP A 60 4.00 27.67 -14.29
N GLU A 61 5.23 27.45 -14.67
CA GLU A 61 5.52 27.05 -16.04
C GLU A 61 5.57 25.52 -16.08
N ASP A 62 4.58 24.94 -16.77
CA ASP A 62 4.60 23.55 -17.18
C ASP A 62 5.92 23.26 -17.87
N ILE A 63 6.79 22.49 -17.21
CA ILE A 63 8.04 22.04 -17.80
C ILE A 63 7.62 21.20 -19.01
N GLU A 64 7.89 21.67 -20.22
CA GLU A 64 7.71 20.87 -21.44
C GLU A 64 8.59 19.63 -21.34
N ILE A 65 7.96 18.53 -21.01
CA ILE A 65 8.59 17.23 -20.81
C ILE A 65 8.62 16.57 -22.18
N THR A 66 9.77 16.60 -22.83
CA THR A 66 9.96 15.91 -24.11
C THR A 66 10.42 14.49 -23.87
N ASP A 67 9.70 13.53 -24.44
CA ASP A 67 10.04 12.08 -24.44
C ASP A 67 11.19 11.72 -25.41
N GLU A 68 11.91 12.71 -25.92
CA GLU A 68 12.99 12.44 -26.86
C GLU A 68 14.18 11.78 -26.14
N THR A 69 14.60 10.65 -26.71
CA THR A 69 15.85 9.98 -26.40
C THR A 69 17.01 10.96 -26.57
N ALA A 70 17.47 11.51 -25.45
CA ALA A 70 18.57 12.47 -25.47
C ALA A 70 19.88 11.71 -25.74
N VAL A 71 20.41 11.99 -26.89
CA VAL A 71 21.78 11.62 -27.23
C VAL A 71 22.70 12.62 -26.55
N SER A 72 23.55 12.10 -25.63
CA SER A 72 24.83 12.68 -25.17
C SER A 72 24.78 14.09 -24.56
N GLY A 73 25.01 14.15 -23.28
CA GLY A 73 25.85 15.19 -22.62
C GLY A 73 25.20 16.03 -21.56
N ASP A 74 24.00 16.48 -21.46
CA ASP A 74 23.49 17.34 -20.39
C ASP A 74 21.99 17.16 -20.14
N CYS A 75 21.58 15.91 -19.93
CA CYS A 75 20.21 15.62 -19.53
C CYS A 75 20.02 15.81 -18.04
N LEU A 76 18.99 16.56 -17.70
CA LEU A 76 18.47 16.66 -16.34
C LEU A 76 17.29 15.70 -16.17
N TYR A 77 17.14 15.19 -14.97
CA TYR A 77 16.08 14.26 -14.60
C TYR A 77 15.16 14.90 -13.59
N VAL A 78 13.84 14.68 -13.76
CA VAL A 78 12.81 15.24 -12.90
C VAL A 78 11.91 14.11 -12.43
N PHE A 79 11.66 14.03 -11.12
CA PHE A 79 10.68 13.13 -10.55
C PHE A 79 9.26 13.72 -10.70
N THR A 80 8.36 12.95 -11.30
CA THR A 80 6.93 13.29 -11.47
C THR A 80 6.04 12.46 -10.55
N TYR A 81 6.54 12.11 -9.39
CA TYR A 81 5.91 11.19 -8.45
C TYR A 81 6.13 11.69 -7.02
N VAL A 82 5.16 11.46 -6.14
CA VAL A 82 5.29 11.70 -4.70
C VAL A 82 4.95 10.42 -3.95
N GLY A 83 5.85 10.01 -3.06
CA GLY A 83 5.69 8.78 -2.29
C GLY A 83 7.01 8.06 -2.04
N VAL A 84 6.93 6.74 -1.89
CA VAL A 84 8.09 5.87 -1.66
C VAL A 84 8.25 4.92 -2.84
N ILE A 85 9.48 4.77 -3.29
CA ILE A 85 9.88 3.85 -4.35
C ILE A 85 10.98 2.96 -3.80
N THR A 86 10.85 1.65 -3.96
CA THR A 86 11.89 0.68 -3.63
C THR A 86 12.40 0.00 -4.89
N SER A 87 13.71 -0.10 -5.03
CA SER A 87 14.39 -0.74 -6.16
C SER A 87 15.66 -1.41 -5.67
N GLY A 88 15.67 -2.72 -5.61
CA GLY A 88 16.77 -3.48 -5.01
C GLY A 88 17.04 -3.02 -3.57
N SER A 89 18.29 -2.73 -3.23
CA SER A 89 18.68 -2.23 -1.91
C SER A 89 18.45 -0.75 -1.67
N ARG A 90 17.64 -0.09 -2.50
CA ARG A 90 17.48 1.37 -2.45
C ARG A 90 16.05 1.77 -2.17
N VAL A 91 15.90 2.75 -1.28
CA VAL A 91 14.62 3.33 -0.90
C VAL A 91 14.67 4.82 -1.23
N ILE A 92 13.78 5.24 -2.11
CA ILE A 92 13.68 6.61 -2.60
C ILE A 92 12.41 7.22 -1.99
N LYS A 93 12.57 8.32 -1.28
CA LYS A 93 11.48 9.06 -0.67
C LYS A 93 11.30 10.36 -1.43
N VAL A 94 10.25 10.44 -2.24
CA VAL A 94 9.97 11.61 -3.08
C VAL A 94 8.94 12.50 -2.37
N TYR A 95 9.35 13.70 -1.97
CA TYR A 95 8.46 14.66 -1.34
C TYR A 95 7.95 15.71 -2.34
N PRO A 96 6.75 16.28 -2.12
CA PRO A 96 6.11 17.15 -3.09
C PRO A 96 6.84 18.48 -3.27
N LYS A 97 6.65 19.10 -4.43
CA LYS A 97 7.18 20.42 -4.78
C LYS A 97 6.77 21.54 -3.81
N TYR A 98 5.60 21.40 -3.18
CA TYR A 98 5.06 22.38 -2.23
C TYR A 98 5.88 22.51 -0.95
N LEU A 99 6.72 21.53 -0.64
CA LEU A 99 7.64 21.62 0.49
C LEU A 99 8.90 22.37 0.06
N LEU A 100 9.04 23.60 0.51
CA LEU A 100 10.17 24.45 0.16
C LEU A 100 11.45 23.94 0.86
N SER A 101 12.45 23.60 0.04
CA SER A 101 13.85 23.22 0.37
C SER A 101 14.14 23.04 1.87
N PRO A 102 13.82 21.91 2.48
CA PRO A 102 14.14 21.68 3.88
C PRO A 102 15.66 21.67 4.06
N LYS A 103 16.17 22.26 5.13
CA LYS A 103 17.59 22.23 5.48
C LYS A 103 18.08 20.84 5.84
N GLU A 104 17.17 20.00 6.33
CA GLU A 104 17.39 18.61 6.73
C GLU A 104 16.41 17.70 5.99
N ALA A 105 16.64 16.38 6.06
CA ALA A 105 15.72 15.39 5.50
C ALA A 105 14.31 15.58 6.09
N PRO A 106 13.26 15.75 5.26
CA PRO A 106 11.90 16.08 5.72
C PRO A 106 11.16 14.84 6.24
N VAL A 107 11.67 14.23 7.30
CA VAL A 107 11.13 12.96 7.84
C VAL A 107 9.71 13.12 8.37
N LYS A 108 9.47 14.20 9.14
CA LYS A 108 8.15 14.47 9.75
C LYS A 108 7.09 14.80 8.70
N GLU A 109 7.47 15.65 7.75
CA GLU A 109 6.62 16.06 6.65
C GLU A 109 6.31 14.86 5.74
N MET A 110 7.31 14.03 5.47
CA MET A 110 7.12 12.82 4.66
C MET A 110 6.17 11.82 5.34
N LYS A 111 6.25 11.66 6.67
CA LYS A 111 5.29 10.84 7.43
C LYS A 111 3.86 11.38 7.26
N GLN A 112 3.65 12.70 7.36
CA GLN A 112 2.35 13.31 7.12
C GLN A 112 1.86 13.11 5.70
N ILE A 113 2.73 13.25 4.70
CA ILE A 113 2.41 13.00 3.29
C ILE A 113 1.96 11.56 3.09
N ILE A 114 2.68 10.60 3.63
CA ILE A 114 2.32 9.18 3.55
C ILE A 114 0.95 8.93 4.21
N THR A 115 0.71 9.46 5.40
CA THR A 115 -0.60 9.34 6.08
C THR A 115 -1.75 9.93 5.24
N VAL A 116 -1.51 11.06 4.55
CA VAL A 116 -2.49 11.64 3.63
C VAL A 116 -2.71 10.76 2.41
N LEU A 117 -1.63 10.26 1.80
CA LEU A 117 -1.69 9.35 0.67
C LEU A 117 -2.44 8.05 1.02
N GLU A 118 -2.22 7.50 2.20
CA GLU A 118 -2.96 6.33 2.69
C GLU A 118 -4.46 6.60 2.79
N ARG A 119 -4.85 7.72 3.38
CA ARG A 119 -6.26 8.12 3.49
C ARG A 119 -6.89 8.40 2.12
N TYR A 120 -6.11 8.92 1.19
CA TYR A 120 -6.57 9.18 -0.18
C TYR A 120 -6.72 7.89 -0.99
N SER A 121 -5.81 6.93 -0.79
CA SER A 121 -5.79 5.65 -1.51
C SER A 121 -6.72 4.58 -0.92
N ASN A 122 -7.33 4.80 0.21
CA ASN A 122 -8.28 3.88 0.87
C ASN A 122 -9.61 3.68 0.12
N SER A 123 -9.68 3.97 -1.16
CA SER A 123 -10.74 3.42 -1.99
C SER A 123 -10.41 1.93 -2.24
N GLU A 124 -11.30 1.05 -1.84
CA GLU A 124 -11.26 -0.40 -2.05
C GLU A 124 -10.92 -0.81 -3.49
N GLU A 125 -11.20 0.08 -4.46
CA GLU A 125 -10.88 -0.08 -5.87
C GLU A 125 -9.39 -0.23 -6.17
N GLN A 126 -8.48 0.37 -5.40
CA GLN A 126 -7.04 0.24 -5.65
C GLN A 126 -6.49 -1.11 -5.19
N ILE A 127 -7.03 -1.66 -4.11
CA ILE A 127 -6.69 -3.01 -3.64
C ILE A 127 -7.21 -4.06 -4.63
N ILE A 128 -8.42 -3.89 -5.13
CA ILE A 128 -9.04 -4.74 -6.15
C ILE A 128 -8.22 -4.69 -7.47
N ASN A 129 -7.69 -3.53 -7.85
CA ASN A 129 -6.85 -3.39 -9.04
C ASN A 129 -5.46 -4.07 -8.92
N ILE A 130 -4.98 -4.33 -7.70
CA ILE A 130 -3.79 -5.16 -7.48
C ILE A 130 -4.10 -6.63 -7.82
N PHE A 131 -5.35 -7.07 -7.60
CA PHE A 131 -5.77 -8.46 -7.80
C PHE A 131 -6.44 -8.73 -9.15
N ASN A 132 -7.13 -7.75 -9.72
CA ASN A 132 -7.73 -7.86 -11.05
C ASN A 132 -6.70 -7.43 -12.10
N GLY A 133 -5.69 -8.28 -12.30
CA GLY A 133 -4.73 -8.14 -13.39
C GLY A 133 -5.42 -8.27 -14.77
N ASP A 134 -6.14 -7.24 -15.16
CA ASP A 134 -6.53 -7.05 -16.55
C ASP A 134 -5.30 -6.55 -17.32
N GLY A 135 -4.82 -7.45 -18.18
CA GLY A 135 -3.65 -7.42 -19.02
C GLY A 135 -3.06 -6.06 -19.33
N ASP A 136 -1.89 -5.90 -18.97
CA ASP A 136 -0.70 -5.32 -19.57
C ASP A 136 0.30 -4.94 -18.47
N ASN A 137 1.40 -5.72 -18.37
CA ASN A 137 2.69 -5.34 -17.74
C ASN A 137 2.67 -4.46 -16.46
N ARG A 138 1.67 -4.57 -15.58
CA ARG A 138 1.75 -3.94 -14.26
C ARG A 138 2.64 -4.77 -13.36
N SER A 139 3.83 -4.28 -13.10
CA SER A 139 4.76 -4.90 -12.18
C SER A 139 4.11 -5.10 -10.82
N PHE A 140 4.29 -6.28 -10.27
CA PHE A 140 3.86 -6.64 -8.93
C PHE A 140 4.44 -5.67 -7.90
N ASN A 141 3.56 -5.01 -7.16
CA ASN A 141 3.94 -4.05 -6.12
C ASN A 141 4.02 -4.72 -4.75
N ILE A 142 5.17 -5.31 -4.44
CA ILE A 142 5.39 -6.02 -3.18
C ILE A 142 5.24 -5.12 -1.95
N LEU A 143 5.62 -3.84 -2.03
CA LEU A 143 5.44 -2.90 -0.92
C LEU A 143 3.97 -2.72 -0.55
N ALA A 144 3.09 -2.58 -1.54
CA ALA A 144 1.65 -2.46 -1.29
C ALA A 144 1.08 -3.73 -0.64
N VAL A 145 1.55 -4.91 -1.05
CA VAL A 145 1.15 -6.20 -0.47
C VAL A 145 1.60 -6.32 0.97
N ILE A 146 2.86 -5.98 1.28
CA ILE A 146 3.41 -5.99 2.66
C ILE A 146 2.61 -5.03 3.56
N LEU A 147 2.36 -3.80 3.09
CA LEU A 147 1.59 -2.83 3.85
C LEU A 147 0.16 -3.29 4.11
N PHE A 148 -0.49 -3.91 3.12
CA PHE A 148 -1.82 -4.48 3.30
C PHE A 148 -1.82 -5.59 4.35
N LEU A 149 -0.92 -6.57 4.25
CA LEU A 149 -0.85 -7.70 5.19
C LEU A 149 -0.61 -7.25 6.63
N LEU A 150 0.32 -6.32 6.85
CA LEU A 150 0.60 -5.79 8.17
C LEU A 150 -0.57 -4.98 8.75
N LYS A 151 -1.25 -4.17 7.93
CA LYS A 151 -2.43 -3.41 8.36
C LYS A 151 -3.61 -4.32 8.69
N ASP A 152 -3.88 -5.32 7.84
CA ASP A 152 -4.93 -6.31 8.11
C ASP A 152 -4.65 -7.07 9.42
N TYR A 153 -3.39 -7.42 9.67
CA TYR A 153 -2.99 -8.03 10.95
C TYR A 153 -3.25 -7.12 12.15
N HIS A 154 -2.87 -5.84 12.08
CA HIS A 154 -3.07 -4.90 13.18
C HIS A 154 -4.55 -4.58 13.44
N GLU A 155 -5.39 -4.62 12.41
CA GLU A 155 -6.82 -4.34 12.54
C GLU A 155 -7.62 -5.56 13.00
N TYR A 156 -7.26 -6.77 12.54
CA TYR A 156 -8.09 -7.96 12.73
C TYR A 156 -7.37 -9.14 13.38
N GLY A 157 -6.06 -9.08 13.56
CA GLY A 157 -5.27 -10.18 14.11
C GLY A 157 -4.94 -11.28 13.09
N ILE A 158 -4.47 -12.40 13.61
CA ILE A 158 -4.05 -13.56 12.81
C ILE A 158 -5.28 -14.29 12.25
N TYR A 159 -5.09 -14.89 11.07
CA TYR A 159 -6.06 -15.82 10.49
C TYR A 159 -6.21 -17.03 11.42
N THR A 160 -7.46 -17.34 11.80
CA THR A 160 -7.79 -18.50 12.60
C THR A 160 -8.94 -19.25 11.94
N ASN A 161 -8.82 -20.57 11.82
CA ASN A 161 -9.93 -21.44 11.51
C ASN A 161 -10.56 -21.84 12.84
N ASN A 162 -11.71 -21.27 13.14
CA ASN A 162 -12.49 -21.66 14.29
C ASN A 162 -13.30 -22.89 13.89
N GLU A 163 -13.02 -24.02 14.48
CA GLU A 163 -13.86 -25.21 14.36
C GLU A 163 -14.85 -25.23 15.52
N ASP A 164 -16.15 -25.29 15.19
CA ASP A 164 -17.17 -25.52 16.19
C ASP A 164 -17.25 -27.04 16.48
N ILE A 165 -16.67 -27.44 17.59
CA ILE A 165 -16.74 -28.81 18.07
C ILE A 165 -18.08 -28.99 18.81
N VAL A 166 -18.87 -29.92 18.35
CA VAL A 166 -20.14 -30.30 19.02
C VAL A 166 -19.90 -31.52 19.92
N GLU A 167 -20.06 -31.32 21.21
CA GLU A 167 -19.84 -32.34 22.24
C GLU A 167 -21.18 -32.64 22.97
N VAL A 168 -21.23 -33.81 23.59
CA VAL A 168 -22.35 -34.17 24.47
C VAL A 168 -21.97 -33.85 25.91
N ASN A 169 -22.74 -33.01 26.58
CA ASN A 169 -22.48 -32.50 27.93
C ASN A 169 -21.11 -31.84 28.08
N GLY A 170 -20.59 -31.21 27.00
CA GLY A 170 -19.35 -30.49 27.01
C GLY A 170 -19.50 -29.04 27.53
N GLU A 171 -18.39 -28.31 27.50
CA GLU A 171 -18.36 -26.85 27.74
C GLU A 171 -18.81 -26.10 26.49
N GLY A 172 -19.53 -25.01 26.65
CA GLY A 172 -19.92 -24.13 25.54
C GLY A 172 -21.41 -23.81 25.51
N GLU A 173 -21.87 -23.27 24.38
CA GLU A 173 -23.27 -22.89 24.21
C GLU A 173 -24.15 -24.12 23.91
N ILE A 174 -25.31 -24.25 24.60
CA ILE A 174 -26.21 -25.37 24.39
C ILE A 174 -26.94 -25.21 23.04
N LEU A 175 -26.78 -26.19 22.18
CA LEU A 175 -27.51 -26.32 20.92
C LEU A 175 -28.91 -26.92 21.18
N TRP A 176 -29.85 -26.08 21.62
CA TRP A 176 -31.17 -26.49 22.01
C TRP A 176 -31.95 -27.25 20.90
N GLY A 177 -31.85 -26.79 19.65
CA GLY A 177 -32.47 -27.47 18.52
C GLY A 177 -32.01 -28.93 18.42
N LYS A 178 -30.70 -29.14 18.37
CA LYS A 178 -30.10 -30.48 18.29
C LYS A 178 -30.38 -31.32 19.54
N THR A 179 -30.33 -30.68 20.72
CA THR A 179 -30.63 -31.35 21.98
C THR A 179 -32.09 -31.89 22.02
N ILE A 180 -33.03 -31.09 21.55
CA ILE A 180 -34.46 -31.49 21.52
C ILE A 180 -34.71 -32.59 20.48
N ASP A 181 -34.07 -32.51 19.32
CA ASP A 181 -34.25 -33.42 18.21
C ASP A 181 -33.61 -34.79 18.44
N GLU A 182 -32.44 -34.82 19.10
CA GLU A 182 -31.61 -36.03 19.22
C GLU A 182 -31.59 -36.65 20.64
N SER A 183 -32.07 -35.93 21.68
CA SER A 183 -32.04 -36.42 23.06
C SER A 183 -33.43 -36.73 23.59
N PHE A 184 -33.54 -37.85 24.34
CA PHE A 184 -34.77 -38.17 25.05
C PHE A 184 -34.95 -37.23 26.23
N ALA A 185 -36.14 -36.59 26.30
CA ALA A 185 -36.53 -35.80 27.44
C ALA A 185 -37.20 -36.72 28.51
N ILE A 186 -36.75 -36.64 29.75
CA ILE A 186 -37.44 -37.18 30.91
C ILE A 186 -38.44 -36.11 31.36
N ILE A 187 -39.72 -36.45 31.44
CA ILE A 187 -40.75 -35.53 31.89
C ILE A 187 -40.99 -35.73 33.38
N GLU A 188 -40.73 -34.76 34.18
CA GLU A 188 -41.01 -34.71 35.61
C GLU A 188 -41.71 -33.39 35.92
N ASP A 189 -42.83 -33.45 36.63
CA ASP A 189 -43.69 -32.29 36.94
C ASP A 189 -44.05 -31.42 35.72
N ASN A 190 -44.36 -32.06 34.60
CA ASN A 190 -44.69 -31.43 33.33
C ASN A 190 -43.57 -30.56 32.73
N ARG A 191 -42.32 -30.84 33.11
CA ARG A 191 -41.09 -30.14 32.59
C ARG A 191 -40.17 -31.17 31.94
N PRO A 192 -39.61 -30.88 30.77
CA PRO A 192 -38.63 -31.75 30.15
C PRO A 192 -37.23 -31.54 30.75
N TYR A 193 -36.56 -32.63 31.11
CA TYR A 193 -35.18 -32.69 31.56
C TYR A 193 -34.37 -33.50 30.56
N TYR A 194 -33.26 -32.92 30.07
CA TYR A 194 -32.36 -33.57 29.13
C TYR A 194 -31.10 -34.04 29.85
N MET A 195 -30.85 -35.36 29.84
CA MET A 195 -29.58 -35.91 30.41
C MET A 195 -28.40 -35.79 29.47
N LYS A 196 -28.67 -35.66 28.18
CA LYS A 196 -27.66 -35.40 27.14
C LYS A 196 -27.97 -34.07 26.49
N MET A 197 -27.11 -33.12 26.64
CA MET A 197 -27.20 -31.82 26.00
C MET A 197 -26.05 -31.69 24.98
N TYR A 198 -26.37 -31.29 23.77
CA TYR A 198 -25.37 -30.97 22.78
C TYR A 198 -24.90 -29.53 23.00
N THR A 199 -23.59 -29.37 23.14
CA THR A 199 -22.95 -28.06 23.33
C THR A 199 -22.01 -27.79 22.17
N ALA A 200 -21.95 -26.55 21.69
CA ALA A 200 -20.94 -26.11 20.73
C ALA A 200 -19.89 -25.29 21.44
N LYS A 201 -18.65 -25.67 21.24
CA LYS A 201 -17.49 -24.92 21.70
C LYS A 201 -16.62 -24.60 20.47
N THR A 202 -16.38 -23.34 20.25
CA THR A 202 -15.41 -22.91 19.25
C THR A 202 -14.00 -23.16 19.81
N VAL A 203 -13.22 -23.99 19.16
CA VAL A 203 -11.83 -24.27 19.52
C VAL A 203 -10.92 -23.68 18.46
N GLU A 204 -9.98 -22.85 18.90
CA GLU A 204 -8.89 -22.42 18.05
C GLU A 204 -7.85 -23.55 18.00
N ASP A 205 -7.55 -24.03 16.80
CA ASP A 205 -6.45 -24.97 16.60
C ASP A 205 -5.14 -24.19 16.50
N ASP A 206 -4.33 -24.26 17.55
CA ASP A 206 -2.99 -23.62 17.56
C ASP A 206 -2.03 -24.23 16.54
N MET A 207 -2.34 -25.44 16.05
CA MET A 207 -1.58 -26.15 15.01
C MET A 207 -2.16 -25.95 13.60
N ASP A 208 -3.13 -25.02 13.45
CA ASP A 208 -3.70 -24.72 12.14
C ASP A 208 -2.58 -24.25 11.18
N TYR A 209 -2.46 -24.96 10.08
CA TYR A 209 -1.48 -24.70 9.04
C TYR A 209 -1.57 -23.25 8.52
N PHE A 210 -2.77 -22.72 8.32
CA PHE A 210 -2.96 -21.38 7.76
C PHE A 210 -2.70 -20.29 8.79
N LYS A 211 -2.98 -20.54 10.07
CA LYS A 211 -2.60 -19.67 11.19
C LYS A 211 -1.09 -19.50 11.21
N ARG A 212 -0.34 -20.60 11.31
CA ARG A 212 1.12 -20.61 11.35
C ARG A 212 1.75 -20.02 10.08
N LEU A 213 1.19 -20.32 8.91
CA LEU A 213 1.65 -19.74 7.64
C LEU A 213 1.46 -18.22 7.64
N HIS A 214 0.32 -17.72 8.13
CA HIS A 214 0.08 -16.28 8.25
C HIS A 214 1.06 -15.63 9.23
N GLU A 215 1.31 -16.21 10.40
CA GLU A 215 2.30 -15.74 11.37
C GLU A 215 3.70 -15.64 10.75
N CYS A 216 4.12 -16.65 10.00
CA CYS A 216 5.39 -16.67 9.28
C CYS A 216 5.45 -15.52 8.23
N VAL A 217 4.42 -15.34 7.43
CA VAL A 217 4.35 -14.30 6.40
C VAL A 217 4.37 -12.89 7.04
N ILE A 218 3.62 -12.67 8.12
CA ILE A 218 3.61 -11.37 8.85
C ILE A 218 4.99 -11.07 9.43
N THR A 219 5.67 -12.08 10.00
CA THR A 219 7.04 -11.92 10.52
C THR A 219 8.02 -11.55 9.42
N GLU A 220 7.94 -12.20 8.26
CA GLU A 220 8.80 -11.89 7.12
C GLU A 220 8.50 -10.50 6.54
N CYS A 221 7.22 -10.12 6.41
CA CYS A 221 6.81 -8.77 6.00
C CYS A 221 7.31 -7.70 6.98
N SER A 222 7.20 -7.94 8.28
CA SER A 222 7.71 -7.03 9.33
C SER A 222 9.22 -6.85 9.24
N ARG A 223 9.96 -7.94 8.99
CA ARG A 223 11.41 -7.91 8.81
C ARG A 223 11.80 -7.10 7.58
N GLN A 224 11.16 -7.33 6.44
CA GLN A 224 11.43 -6.58 5.20
C GLN A 224 11.12 -5.08 5.35
N LEU A 225 10.04 -4.70 6.04
CA LEU A 225 9.67 -3.30 6.25
C LEU A 225 10.68 -2.59 7.17
N ARG A 226 11.12 -3.26 8.24
CA ARG A 226 12.14 -2.78 9.19
C ARG A 226 13.50 -2.61 8.50
N ASP A 227 13.92 -3.60 7.72
CA ASP A 227 15.18 -3.56 6.97
C ASP A 227 15.21 -2.39 5.98
N ALA A 228 14.06 -2.04 5.37
CA ALA A 228 13.90 -0.89 4.51
C ALA A 228 13.80 0.45 5.26
N GLN A 229 13.75 0.45 6.59
CA GLN A 229 13.53 1.63 7.43
C GLN A 229 12.24 2.38 7.03
N LEU A 230 11.20 1.63 6.72
CA LEU A 230 9.89 2.14 6.32
C LEU A 230 8.82 2.01 7.42
N ASP A 231 9.06 1.19 8.44
CA ASP A 231 8.21 1.01 9.62
C ASP A 231 7.83 2.34 10.29
N THR A 232 8.83 3.16 10.59
CA THR A 232 8.63 4.49 11.18
C THR A 232 7.88 5.44 10.23
N LEU A 233 8.10 5.32 8.92
CA LEU A 233 7.49 6.18 7.93
C LEU A 233 6.00 5.90 7.74
N PHE A 234 5.62 4.62 7.73
CA PHE A 234 4.24 4.17 7.60
C PHE A 234 3.51 4.03 8.93
N ASP A 235 4.18 4.29 10.06
CA ASP A 235 3.64 4.17 11.41
C ASP A 235 3.07 2.77 11.71
N ILE A 236 3.80 1.75 11.28
CA ILE A 236 3.43 0.34 11.43
C ILE A 236 4.39 -0.32 12.42
N ASP A 237 3.84 -0.85 13.50
CA ASP A 237 4.62 -1.63 14.45
C ASP A 237 4.99 -2.98 13.82
N THR A 238 6.28 -3.28 13.84
CA THR A 238 6.79 -4.56 13.35
C THR A 238 6.74 -5.62 14.43
N VAL A 239 6.30 -6.82 14.06
CA VAL A 239 6.09 -7.94 14.96
C VAL A 239 6.91 -9.17 14.54
N GLU A 240 7.26 -10.01 15.49
CA GLU A 240 7.87 -11.32 15.27
C GLU A 240 6.98 -12.36 15.95
N LEU A 241 6.17 -13.06 15.16
CA LEU A 241 5.15 -14.00 15.63
C LEU A 241 5.60 -15.45 15.50
N SER A 242 6.50 -15.73 14.56
CA SER A 242 6.98 -17.08 14.28
C SER A 242 8.48 -17.08 14.01
N GLU A 243 9.15 -18.15 14.47
CA GLU A 243 10.55 -18.44 14.11
C GLU A 243 10.65 -19.32 12.84
N GLU A 244 9.51 -19.81 12.33
CA GLU A 244 9.44 -20.66 11.15
C GLU A 244 9.74 -19.87 9.88
N SER A 245 10.25 -20.57 8.89
CA SER A 245 10.48 -20.06 7.53
C SER A 245 9.45 -20.65 6.57
N LEU A 246 9.25 -20.03 5.40
CA LEU A 246 8.32 -20.57 4.40
C LEU A 246 8.67 -21.99 3.97
N SER A 247 9.95 -22.39 4.01
CA SER A 247 10.40 -23.75 3.69
C SER A 247 9.90 -24.82 4.68
N ASP A 248 9.50 -24.42 5.89
CA ASP A 248 9.00 -25.36 6.90
C ASP A 248 7.53 -25.76 6.61
N PHE A 249 6.86 -25.01 5.75
CA PHE A 249 5.50 -25.27 5.31
C PHE A 249 5.40 -26.15 4.07
N GLY A 250 6.52 -26.49 3.47
CA GLY A 250 6.64 -27.29 2.24
C GLY A 250 7.17 -26.51 1.05
N ASP A 251 7.17 -27.17 -0.10
CA ASP A 251 7.55 -26.52 -1.34
C ASP A 251 6.53 -25.45 -1.76
N LYS A 252 6.99 -24.43 -2.50
CA LYS A 252 6.16 -23.32 -2.96
C LYS A 252 4.86 -23.80 -3.62
N ASP A 253 4.93 -24.76 -4.53
CA ASP A 253 3.77 -25.28 -5.25
C ASP A 253 2.78 -25.96 -4.30
N TYR A 254 3.26 -26.66 -3.29
CA TYR A 254 2.43 -27.28 -2.26
C TYR A 254 1.69 -26.22 -1.42
N ILE A 255 2.39 -25.16 -0.99
CA ILE A 255 1.78 -24.07 -0.23
C ILE A 255 0.67 -23.39 -1.08
N LEU A 256 0.96 -23.09 -2.35
CA LEU A 256 0.01 -22.45 -3.26
C LEU A 256 -1.21 -23.33 -3.54
N GLU A 257 -1.04 -24.64 -3.69
CA GLU A 257 -2.15 -25.58 -3.88
C GLU A 257 -3.05 -25.61 -2.63
N ARG A 258 -2.47 -25.66 -1.43
CA ARG A 258 -3.24 -25.60 -0.17
C ARG A 258 -4.02 -24.30 0.00
N LEU A 259 -3.37 -23.16 -0.27
CA LEU A 259 -4.04 -21.86 -0.25
C LEU A 259 -5.19 -21.78 -1.24
N HIS A 260 -5.02 -22.35 -2.44
CA HIS A 260 -6.08 -22.38 -3.45
C HIS A 260 -7.28 -23.27 -2.99
N LYS A 261 -7.01 -24.38 -2.34
CA LYS A 261 -8.07 -25.24 -1.78
C LYS A 261 -8.84 -24.50 -0.68
N GLU A 262 -8.13 -23.84 0.23
CA GLU A 262 -8.74 -23.06 1.32
C GLU A 262 -9.59 -21.90 0.79
N LEU A 263 -9.09 -21.18 -0.23
CA LEU A 263 -9.85 -20.13 -0.90
C LEU A 263 -11.22 -20.59 -1.45
N ASN A 264 -11.30 -21.81 -1.94
CA ASN A 264 -12.53 -22.37 -2.49
C ASN A 264 -13.57 -22.74 -1.41
N ILE A 265 -13.10 -22.97 -0.19
CA ILE A 265 -13.96 -23.35 0.96
C ILE A 265 -14.41 -22.11 1.73
N GLN A 266 -13.59 -21.06 1.71
CA GLN A 266 -13.79 -19.86 2.51
C GLN A 266 -14.92 -18.99 1.95
N PHE A 267 -15.91 -18.62 2.80
CA PHE A 267 -17.05 -17.78 2.43
C PHE A 267 -16.90 -16.32 2.92
N ASN A 268 -16.04 -16.08 3.90
CA ASN A 268 -15.81 -14.74 4.41
C ASN A 268 -14.95 -13.92 3.43
N THR A 269 -15.50 -12.82 2.92
CA THR A 269 -14.84 -11.96 1.91
C THR A 269 -13.48 -11.44 2.38
N ARG A 270 -13.36 -10.99 3.64
CA ARG A 270 -12.07 -10.52 4.18
C ARG A 270 -11.05 -11.65 4.19
N ARG A 271 -11.41 -12.83 4.69
CA ARG A 271 -10.54 -14.01 4.72
C ARG A 271 -10.10 -14.42 3.31
N GLN A 272 -11.01 -14.35 2.33
CA GLN A 272 -10.67 -14.59 0.93
C GLN A 272 -9.64 -13.59 0.39
N ILE A 273 -9.81 -12.29 0.69
CA ILE A 273 -8.86 -11.24 0.28
C ILE A 273 -7.50 -11.49 0.94
N LEU A 274 -7.46 -11.78 2.23
CA LEU A 274 -6.23 -12.10 2.96
C LEU A 274 -5.51 -13.31 2.36
N LEU A 275 -6.21 -14.44 2.16
CA LEU A 275 -5.62 -15.65 1.58
C LEU A 275 -5.13 -15.41 0.13
N LYS A 276 -5.87 -14.64 -0.68
CA LYS A 276 -5.43 -14.23 -2.02
C LYS A 276 -4.16 -13.38 -1.95
N THR A 277 -4.06 -12.50 -0.95
CA THR A 277 -2.89 -11.64 -0.78
C THR A 277 -1.67 -12.46 -0.36
N ILE A 278 -1.84 -13.41 0.57
CA ILE A 278 -0.78 -14.37 0.95
C ILE A 278 -0.37 -15.23 -0.26
N TYR A 279 -1.33 -15.74 -1.03
CA TYR A 279 -1.08 -16.47 -2.27
C TYR A 279 -0.24 -15.63 -3.25
N THR A 280 -0.61 -14.38 -3.45
CA THR A 280 0.09 -13.47 -4.35
C THR A 280 1.51 -13.17 -3.84
N TYR A 281 1.67 -12.94 -2.54
CA TYR A 281 2.97 -12.73 -1.90
C TYR A 281 3.92 -13.91 -2.14
N ILE A 282 3.45 -15.13 -1.89
CA ILE A 282 4.26 -16.35 -2.04
C ILE A 282 4.49 -16.68 -3.53
N SER A 283 3.49 -16.50 -4.40
CA SER A 283 3.58 -16.86 -5.83
C SER A 283 4.64 -16.05 -6.56
N GLN A 284 4.85 -14.80 -6.20
CA GLN A 284 5.80 -13.93 -6.90
C GLN A 284 7.26 -14.19 -6.53
N ASP A 285 7.53 -14.85 -5.39
CA ASP A 285 8.88 -15.19 -4.93
C ASP A 285 9.87 -14.01 -4.99
N LYS A 286 9.36 -12.81 -4.75
CA LYS A 286 10.12 -11.56 -4.80
C LYS A 286 10.16 -10.93 -3.43
N ARG A 287 11.37 -10.55 -3.01
CA ARG A 287 11.58 -9.74 -1.81
C ARG A 287 11.72 -8.29 -2.19
N MET A 288 11.26 -7.40 -1.30
CA MET A 288 11.25 -5.96 -1.54
C MET A 288 12.63 -5.38 -1.84
N LEU A 289 13.68 -5.98 -1.29
CA LEU A 289 15.06 -5.49 -1.35
C LEU A 289 16.02 -6.41 -2.13
N GLU A 290 15.51 -7.34 -2.93
CA GLU A 290 16.35 -8.16 -3.81
C GLU A 290 16.81 -7.40 -5.05
N GLU A 291 17.99 -7.75 -5.57
CA GLU A 291 18.61 -7.11 -6.75
C GLU A 291 17.88 -7.38 -8.09
N ASN A 292 16.74 -8.03 -8.03
CA ASN A 292 15.91 -8.21 -9.22
C ASN A 292 15.30 -6.89 -9.68
N ASP A 293 15.13 -6.73 -10.99
CA ASP A 293 14.70 -5.50 -11.69
C ASP A 293 13.30 -4.96 -11.29
N GLY A 294 12.72 -5.43 -10.19
CA GLY A 294 11.42 -5.01 -9.68
C GLY A 294 11.48 -3.65 -8.99
N ILE A 295 10.64 -2.73 -9.43
CA ILE A 295 10.35 -1.49 -8.71
C ILE A 295 9.03 -1.67 -7.99
N SER A 296 9.00 -1.39 -6.69
CA SER A 296 7.76 -1.29 -5.92
C SER A 296 7.53 0.15 -5.51
N MET A 297 6.28 0.59 -5.53
CA MET A 297 5.94 1.99 -5.33
C MET A 297 4.71 2.13 -4.44
N PHE A 298 4.74 3.13 -3.55
CA PHE A 298 3.59 3.59 -2.79
C PHE A 298 3.49 5.11 -2.91
N GLY A 299 2.48 5.62 -3.58
CA GLY A 299 2.30 7.06 -3.80
C GLY A 299 1.49 7.37 -5.07
N THR A 300 1.65 8.58 -5.59
CA THR A 300 0.88 9.06 -6.74
C THR A 300 1.71 9.95 -7.67
N THR A 301 1.38 9.94 -8.94
CA THR A 301 1.87 10.91 -9.95
C THR A 301 1.02 12.18 -9.99
N ALA A 302 -0.18 12.16 -9.38
CA ALA A 302 -1.13 13.26 -9.35
C ALA A 302 -1.26 13.88 -7.95
N TYR A 303 -0.13 14.20 -7.29
CA TYR A 303 -0.14 14.74 -5.94
C TYR A 303 -0.86 16.11 -5.85
N HIS A 304 -0.93 16.87 -6.92
CA HIS A 304 -1.71 18.11 -6.98
C HIS A 304 -3.19 17.88 -6.62
N ALA A 305 -3.80 16.79 -7.11
CA ALA A 305 -5.19 16.46 -6.79
C ALA A 305 -5.37 16.08 -5.29
N VAL A 306 -4.39 15.40 -4.71
CA VAL A 306 -4.35 15.13 -3.27
C VAL A 306 -4.25 16.42 -2.49
N TRP A 307 -3.35 17.33 -2.90
CA TRP A 307 -3.15 18.63 -2.27
C TRP A 307 -4.41 19.51 -2.34
N GLU A 308 -5.08 19.55 -3.47
CA GLU A 308 -6.37 20.26 -3.62
C GLU A 308 -7.42 19.75 -2.63
N LYS A 309 -7.53 18.42 -2.44
CA LYS A 309 -8.44 17.84 -1.44
C LYS A 309 -8.05 18.20 -0.02
N VAL A 310 -6.77 18.22 0.30
CA VAL A 310 -6.27 18.65 1.61
C VAL A 310 -6.62 20.11 1.85
N CYS A 311 -6.36 20.99 0.88
CA CYS A 311 -6.72 22.40 0.96
C CYS A 311 -8.24 22.57 1.10
N ALA A 312 -9.03 21.84 0.33
CA ALA A 312 -10.49 21.86 0.42
C ALA A 312 -11.00 21.50 1.82
N ALA A 313 -10.38 20.50 2.46
CA ALA A 313 -10.75 20.09 3.82
C ALA A 313 -10.31 21.13 4.88
N VAL A 314 -9.10 21.68 4.76
CA VAL A 314 -8.54 22.63 5.73
C VAL A 314 -9.24 23.99 5.67
N PHE A 315 -9.57 24.45 4.46
CA PHE A 315 -10.17 25.78 4.25
C PHE A 315 -11.69 25.76 4.13
N ASP A 316 -12.34 24.65 4.47
CA ASP A 316 -13.79 24.47 4.39
C ASP A 316 -14.35 24.88 3.02
N ASN A 317 -13.95 24.13 1.99
CA ASN A 317 -14.24 24.44 0.60
C ASN A 317 -15.75 24.62 0.31
N LYS A 318 -16.11 25.77 -0.18
CA LYS A 318 -17.48 26.14 -0.57
C LYS A 318 -17.75 26.04 -2.08
N LEU A 319 -16.94 25.31 -2.86
CA LEU A 319 -17.07 25.22 -4.32
C LEU A 319 -18.45 24.73 -4.79
N ASN A 320 -19.14 23.94 -3.99
CA ASN A 320 -20.46 23.42 -4.28
C ASN A 320 -21.61 24.33 -3.78
N THR A 321 -21.30 25.47 -3.18
CA THR A 321 -22.30 26.44 -2.71
C THR A 321 -22.46 27.57 -3.73
N THR A 322 -23.68 28.02 -3.95
CA THR A 322 -23.95 29.18 -4.83
C THR A 322 -23.53 30.48 -4.13
N LEU A 323 -23.13 31.49 -4.91
CA LEU A 323 -22.75 32.80 -4.38
C LEU A 323 -23.84 33.43 -3.54
N GLY A 324 -25.11 33.18 -3.88
CA GLY A 324 -26.26 33.63 -3.08
C GLY A 324 -26.34 32.99 -1.70
N GLN A 325 -25.99 31.71 -1.59
CA GLN A 325 -25.94 31.00 -0.31
C GLN A 325 -24.77 31.48 0.58
N LEU A 326 -23.66 31.91 -0.05
CA LEU A 326 -22.52 32.48 0.65
C LEU A 326 -22.74 33.93 1.11
N LYS A 327 -23.85 34.56 0.71
CA LYS A 327 -24.15 35.98 0.97
C LYS A 327 -23.01 36.94 0.58
N MET A 328 -22.24 36.55 -0.46
CA MET A 328 -21.14 37.36 -0.97
C MET A 328 -21.57 38.11 -2.21
N SER A 329 -21.43 39.42 -2.21
CA SER A 329 -21.52 40.25 -3.40
C SER A 329 -20.15 40.25 -4.11
N VAL A 330 -20.01 39.45 -5.17
CA VAL A 330 -18.78 39.43 -5.96
C VAL A 330 -18.96 40.33 -7.17
N PRO A 331 -18.02 41.24 -7.48
CA PRO A 331 -18.09 42.04 -8.71
C PRO A 331 -18.12 41.13 -9.96
N VAL A 332 -18.90 41.50 -10.97
CA VAL A 332 -19.12 40.70 -12.20
C VAL A 332 -17.81 40.35 -12.92
N SER A 333 -16.77 41.14 -12.75
CA SER A 333 -15.42 40.87 -13.29
C SER A 333 -14.78 39.56 -12.82
N TYR A 334 -15.12 39.06 -11.62
CA TYR A 334 -14.60 37.80 -11.10
C TYR A 334 -15.28 36.55 -11.69
N THR A 335 -16.50 36.69 -12.19
CA THR A 335 -17.21 35.57 -12.84
C THR A 335 -16.65 35.24 -14.22
N HIS A 336 -16.02 36.17 -14.89
CA HIS A 336 -15.39 35.96 -16.21
C HIS A 336 -14.03 35.23 -16.11
N LEU A 337 -13.25 35.44 -15.07
CA LEU A 337 -11.96 34.74 -14.87
C LEU A 337 -12.16 33.24 -14.65
N ARG A 338 -13.19 32.82 -13.93
CA ARG A 338 -13.50 31.39 -13.73
C ARG A 338 -13.97 30.66 -14.98
N ALA A 339 -14.63 31.33 -15.89
CA ALA A 339 -15.08 30.72 -17.16
C ALA A 339 -13.91 30.42 -18.13
N HIS A 340 -12.76 31.07 -17.97
CA HIS A 340 -11.56 30.82 -18.75
C HIS A 340 -10.71 29.67 -18.16
N GLU A 341 -10.62 29.54 -16.84
CA GLU A 341 -9.86 28.46 -16.19
C GLU A 341 -10.50 27.08 -16.39
N THR A 342 -11.84 27.01 -16.47
CA THR A 342 -12.54 25.73 -16.72
C THR A 342 -12.48 25.27 -18.18
N ARG A 343 -12.10 26.14 -19.14
CA ARG A 343 -11.94 25.76 -20.55
C ARG A 343 -10.57 25.25 -20.96
N SER A 344 -9.55 25.47 -20.12
CA SER A 344 -8.18 24.98 -20.37
C SER A 344 -7.91 23.61 -19.78
N ASN A 345 -8.88 23.01 -19.05
CA ASN A 345 -8.76 21.69 -18.41
C ASN A 345 -9.77 20.64 -18.93
N LEU A 346 -10.25 20.78 -20.16
CA LEU A 346 -11.03 19.75 -20.87
C LEU A 346 -10.25 19.21 -22.06
#